data_f1f4d44a06a90c2a7363d2588c9ab6ea
#
_entry.id   f1f4d44a06a90c2a7363d2588c9ab6ea
#
_cell.length_a   1.000
_cell.length_b   1.000
_cell.length_c   1.000
_cell.angle_alpha   90.00
_cell.angle_beta   90.00
_cell.angle_gamma   90.00
#
_symmetry.space_group_name_H-M   'P 1'
#
loop_
_entity.id
_entity.type
_entity.pdbx_description
1 polymer ?
#
loop_
_entity_poly.entity_id
_entity_poly.type
_entity_poly.pdbx_seq_one_letter_code
_entity_poly.pdbx_strand_id
1 'polypeptide(L)' 'MEEKILEILEEHCEEALDYDGDSMMEDGVIDSLTVINLVSDLEDEFDIEIDAKYVIADNFRNKEAIIALVKKLLEE' A
#
# COMPACT_ATOMS: atom_id res chain seq x y z
N MET A 1 7.58 0.27 12.35
CA MET A 1 6.95 0.92 11.19
C MET A 1 6.41 -0.07 10.16
N GLU A 2 7.20 -1.01 9.71
CA GLU A 2 6.73 -1.99 8.74
C GLU A 2 5.54 -2.80 9.25
N GLU A 3 5.57 -3.15 10.52
CA GLU A 3 4.47 -3.89 11.14
C GLU A 3 3.15 -3.12 11.04
N LYS A 4 3.21 -1.81 11.24
CA LYS A 4 2.02 -0.97 11.17
C LYS A 4 1.47 -0.91 9.75
N ILE A 5 2.36 -0.82 8.77
CA ILE A 5 1.96 -0.83 7.36
C ILE A 5 1.26 -2.14 7.04
N LEU A 6 1.82 -3.25 7.51
CA LEU A 6 1.25 -4.58 7.27
C LEU A 6 -0.10 -4.75 7.97
N GLU A 7 -0.27 -4.20 9.17
CA GLU A 7 -1.54 -4.22 9.87
C GLU A 7 -2.63 -3.49 9.08
N ILE A 8 -2.28 -2.31 8.56
CA ILE A 8 -3.22 -1.53 7.76
C ILE A 8 -3.59 -2.28 6.49
N LEU A 9 -2.59 -2.85 5.84
CA LEU A 9 -2.82 -3.63 4.63
C LEU A 9 -3.73 -4.84 4.91
N GLU A 10 -3.50 -5.51 6.02
CA GLU A 10 -4.33 -6.66 6.43
C GLU A 10 -5.79 -6.28 6.64
N GLU A 11 -6.03 -5.12 7.24
CA GLU A 11 -7.39 -4.63 7.48
C GLU A 11 -8.16 -4.43 6.18
N HIS A 12 -7.47 -4.04 5.12
CA HIS A 12 -8.08 -3.82 3.82
C HIS A 12 -8.09 -5.06 2.95
N CYS A 13 -7.05 -5.89 3.05
CA CYS A 13 -6.95 -7.09 2.24
C CYS A 13 -5.95 -8.08 2.84
N GLU A 14 -6.44 -9.08 3.56
CA GLU A 14 -5.61 -10.11 4.16
C GLU A 14 -4.75 -10.86 3.14
N GLU A 15 -5.31 -11.08 1.95
CA GLU A 15 -4.61 -11.82 0.90
C GLU A 15 -3.32 -11.14 0.46
N ALA A 16 -3.25 -9.83 0.62
CA ALA A 16 -2.07 -9.07 0.22
C ALA A 16 -0.82 -9.46 1.02
N LEU A 17 -0.99 -9.92 2.26
CA LEU A 17 0.14 -10.34 3.09
C LEU A 17 0.80 -11.61 2.57
N ASP A 18 0.02 -12.49 1.97
CA ASP A 18 0.51 -13.77 1.44
C ASP A 18 0.83 -13.71 -0.04
N TYR A 19 0.55 -12.60 -0.67
CA TYR A 19 0.76 -12.45 -2.11
C TYR A 19 2.25 -12.38 -2.43
N ASP A 20 2.66 -13.20 -3.40
CA ASP A 20 4.06 -13.23 -3.84
C ASP A 20 4.21 -13.03 -5.35
N GLY A 21 3.18 -12.51 -6.00
CA GLY A 21 3.21 -12.24 -7.44
C GLY A 21 3.79 -10.86 -7.76
N ASP A 22 3.64 -10.45 -9.02
CA ASP A 22 4.20 -9.21 -9.53
C ASP A 22 3.27 -8.00 -9.46
N SER A 23 1.96 -8.22 -9.37
CA SER A 23 1.01 -7.11 -9.30
C SER A 23 -0.32 -7.55 -8.69
N MET A 24 -0.57 -7.05 -7.48
CA MET A 24 -1.82 -7.33 -6.79
C MET A 24 -3.03 -6.77 -7.55
N MET A 25 -2.86 -5.65 -8.22
CA MET A 25 -3.97 -5.06 -8.98
C MET A 25 -4.31 -5.88 -10.22
N GLU A 26 -3.31 -6.31 -10.95
CA GLU A 26 -3.53 -7.13 -12.14
C GLU A 26 -4.06 -8.51 -11.81
N ASP A 27 -3.63 -9.06 -10.69
CA ASP A 27 -4.06 -10.39 -10.24
C ASP A 27 -5.39 -10.36 -9.50
N GLY A 28 -5.94 -9.17 -9.30
CA GLY A 28 -7.26 -9.04 -8.68
C GLY A 28 -7.26 -9.17 -7.16
N VAL A 29 -6.10 -9.12 -6.53
CA VAL A 29 -6.01 -9.17 -5.07
C VAL A 29 -6.54 -7.88 -4.46
N ILE A 30 -6.23 -6.74 -5.08
CA ILE A 30 -6.77 -5.44 -4.68
C ILE A 30 -7.29 -4.70 -5.92
N ASP A 31 -8.23 -3.79 -5.69
CA ASP A 31 -8.76 -2.95 -6.76
C ASP A 31 -8.51 -1.48 -6.45
N SER A 32 -8.94 -0.60 -7.35
CA SER A 32 -8.72 0.85 -7.22
C SER A 32 -9.32 1.41 -5.93
N LEU A 33 -10.49 0.93 -5.55
CA LEU A 33 -11.16 1.41 -4.35
C LEU A 33 -10.39 1.01 -3.09
N THR A 34 -9.89 -0.24 -3.06
CA THR A 34 -9.06 -0.71 -1.96
C THR A 34 -7.80 0.11 -1.83
N VAL A 35 -7.17 0.43 -2.96
CA VAL A 35 -5.96 1.26 -2.97
C VAL A 35 -6.24 2.65 -2.41
N ILE A 36 -7.35 3.27 -2.79
CA ILE A 36 -7.72 4.59 -2.29
C ILE A 36 -7.92 4.56 -0.78
N ASN A 37 -8.61 3.56 -0.27
CA ASN A 37 -8.84 3.42 1.16
C ASN A 37 -7.54 3.15 1.92
N LEU A 38 -6.68 2.33 1.35
CA LEU A 38 -5.37 2.02 1.93
C LEU A 38 -4.51 3.28 2.01
N VAL A 39 -4.48 4.06 0.93
CA VAL A 39 -3.73 5.33 0.89
C VAL A 39 -4.21 6.27 1.98
N SER A 40 -5.52 6.41 2.13
CA SER A 40 -6.11 7.29 3.15
C SER A 40 -5.66 6.88 4.56
N ASP A 41 -5.70 5.60 4.87
CA ASP A 41 -5.29 5.11 6.18
C ASP A 41 -3.79 5.28 6.42
N LEU A 42 -2.97 5.07 5.40
CA LEU A 42 -1.53 5.27 5.52
C LEU A 42 -1.20 6.74 5.76
N GLU A 43 -1.90 7.64 5.09
CA GLU A 43 -1.71 9.07 5.30
C GLU A 43 -2.05 9.47 6.73
N ASP A 44 -3.15 8.96 7.26
CA ASP A 44 -3.58 9.26 8.63
C ASP A 44 -2.62 8.68 9.67
N GLU A 45 -2.19 7.44 9.45
CA GLU A 45 -1.36 6.76 10.43
C GLU A 45 0.05 7.37 10.54
N PHE A 46 0.63 7.74 9.42
CA PHE A 46 2.00 8.21 9.38
C PHE A 46 2.13 9.72 9.20
N ASP A 47 1.00 10.41 9.12
CA ASP A 47 0.95 11.86 8.94
C ASP A 47 1.75 12.29 7.71
N ILE A 48 1.50 11.63 6.60
CA ILE A 48 2.16 11.91 5.31
C ILE A 48 1.12 12.21 4.25
N GLU A 49 1.56 12.81 3.15
CA GLU A 49 0.72 13.03 1.98
C GLU A 49 1.20 12.13 0.87
N ILE A 50 0.28 11.32 0.33
CA ILE A 50 0.58 10.48 -0.82
C ILE A 50 -0.04 11.12 -2.04
N ASP A 51 0.78 11.80 -2.84
CA ASP A 51 0.33 12.47 -4.05
C ASP A 51 -0.24 11.45 -5.04
N ALA A 52 -1.22 11.88 -5.82
CA ALA A 52 -1.85 11.01 -6.82
C ALA A 52 -0.84 10.38 -7.78
N LYS A 53 0.26 11.05 -8.05
CA LYS A 53 1.31 10.52 -8.94
C LYS A 53 1.95 9.24 -8.40
N TYR A 54 1.84 8.99 -7.10
CA TYR A 54 2.37 7.78 -6.47
C TYR A 54 1.34 6.65 -6.43
N VAL A 55 0.09 6.95 -6.74
CA VAL A 55 -0.99 5.96 -6.69
C VAL A 55 -1.06 5.24 -8.04
N ILE A 56 -0.04 4.41 -8.29
CA ILE A 56 0.10 3.65 -9.53
C ILE A 56 0.34 2.19 -9.19
N ALA A 57 0.04 1.30 -10.14
CA ALA A 57 0.15 -0.14 -9.92
C ALA A 57 1.54 -0.57 -9.44
N ASP A 58 2.58 0.06 -9.95
CA ASP A 58 3.95 -0.29 -9.57
C ASP A 58 4.23 -0.11 -8.08
N ASN A 59 3.62 0.89 -7.45
CA ASN A 59 3.84 1.16 -6.03
C ASN A 59 2.97 0.28 -5.14
N PHE A 60 1.97 -0.37 -5.70
CA PHE A 60 1.06 -1.24 -4.97
C PHE A 60 1.06 -2.66 -5.51
N ARG A 61 2.14 -3.05 -6.15
CA ARG A 61 2.25 -4.38 -6.76
C ARG A 61 2.37 -5.50 -5.73
N ASN A 62 2.97 -5.20 -4.58
CA ASN A 62 3.08 -6.15 -3.47
C ASN A 62 3.33 -5.37 -2.18
N LYS A 63 3.40 -6.08 -1.05
CA LYS A 63 3.58 -5.44 0.25
C LYS A 63 4.93 -4.71 0.36
N GLU A 64 5.97 -5.27 -0.23
CA GLU A 64 7.30 -4.66 -0.20
C GLU A 64 7.31 -3.31 -0.91
N ALA A 65 6.59 -3.20 -2.02
CA ALA A 65 6.49 -1.95 -2.76
C ALA A 65 5.77 -0.88 -1.93
N ILE A 66 4.72 -1.27 -1.22
CA ILE A 66 3.96 -0.36 -0.35
C ILE A 66 4.85 0.13 0.79
N ILE A 67 5.58 -0.78 1.42
CA ILE A 67 6.51 -0.43 2.50
C ILE A 67 7.56 0.55 2.00
N ALA A 68 8.13 0.29 0.82
CA ALA A 68 9.15 1.15 0.24
C ALA A 68 8.60 2.55 -0.04
N LEU A 69 7.36 2.64 -0.53
CA LEU A 69 6.73 3.93 -0.81
C LEU A 69 6.57 4.74 0.47
N VAL A 70 6.05 4.13 1.53
CA VAL A 70 5.84 4.83 2.80
C VAL A 70 7.17 5.31 3.38
N LYS A 71 8.19 4.45 3.36
CA LYS A 71 9.52 4.83 3.86
C LYS A 71 10.10 6.00 3.09
N LYS A 72 9.94 5.99 1.77
CA LYS A 72 10.43 7.08 0.92
C LYS A 72 9.78 8.40 1.30
N LEU A 73 8.46 8.39 1.49
CA LEU A 73 7.73 9.61 1.83
C LEU A 73 8.06 10.12 3.23
N LEU A 74 8.35 9.21 4.17
CA LEU A 74 8.73 9.60 5.52
C LEU A 74 10.13 10.24 5.56
N GLU A 75 10.99 9.88 4.62
CA GLU A 75 12.35 10.41 4.54
C GLU A 75 12.44 11.74 3.80
N GLU A 76 11.39 12.12 3.08
CA GLU A 76 11.36 13.39 2.34
C GLU A 76 11.14 14.61 3.25
#